data_32c6480a4d55a941adcab7134903ed1d
#
_entry.id   32c6480a4d55a941adcab7134903ed1d
#
_cell.length_a   1.000
_cell.length_b   1.000
_cell.length_c   1.000
_cell.angle_alpha   90.00
_cell.angle_beta   90.00
_cell.angle_gamma   90.00
#
_symmetry.space_group_name_H-M   'P 1'
#
loop_
_entity.id
_entity.type
_entity.pdbx_description
1 polymer ?
#
loop_
_entity_poly.entity_id
_entity_poly.type
_entity_poly.pdbx_seq_one_letter_code
_entity_poly.pdbx_strand_id
1 'polypeptide(L)'
;SSTIQVPDLAMQLSGMKKIQQVLTKKEVLADFVSAEISGRFLKTFAKMHTLDEIINTPECEVSAAEWLSKHADDYVLKPQREGGGNNYFGSDILKLLPTIKKEEQKAYILMEKIQAVPHSSLQVVNGQAETLNCVSEIGRFGICFAENGEVKNNLDAGYLVRTKAKNVNEGGVCAGFACLNTIARFD
;
A
#
# COMPACT_ATOMS: atom_id res chain seq x y z
N SER A 1 -0.95 26.55 -18.69
CA SER A 1 -1.01 25.45 -19.65
C SER A 1 -2.44 25.29 -20.12
N SER A 2 -2.67 25.06 -21.41
CA SER A 2 -3.98 24.72 -21.99
C SER A 2 -4.24 23.20 -21.98
N THR A 3 -3.32 22.44 -21.40
CA THR A 3 -3.41 20.99 -21.32
C THR A 3 -4.43 20.58 -20.26
N ILE A 4 -5.36 19.70 -20.61
CA ILE A 4 -6.28 19.06 -19.66
C ILE A 4 -5.48 18.02 -18.88
N GLN A 5 -5.51 18.11 -17.56
CA GLN A 5 -4.82 17.20 -16.66
C GLN A 5 -5.84 16.29 -15.96
N VAL A 6 -5.66 14.99 -16.05
CA VAL A 6 -6.49 13.98 -15.36
C VAL A 6 -5.58 12.89 -14.81
N PRO A 7 -5.43 12.78 -13.48
CA PRO A 7 -5.91 13.72 -12.47
C PRO A 7 -5.14 15.03 -12.46
N ASP A 8 -5.64 16.04 -11.77
CA ASP A 8 -4.86 17.24 -11.49
C ASP A 8 -3.73 16.98 -10.48
N LEU A 9 -2.85 17.95 -10.27
CA LEU A 9 -1.69 17.79 -9.38
C LEU A 9 -2.10 17.46 -7.95
N ALA A 10 -3.16 18.08 -7.42
CA ALA A 10 -3.62 17.86 -6.05
C ALA A 10 -4.15 16.42 -5.89
N MET A 11 -4.94 15.93 -6.82
CA MET A 11 -5.43 14.55 -6.82
C MET A 11 -4.30 13.54 -6.99
N GLN A 12 -3.32 13.81 -7.84
CA GLN A 12 -2.14 12.95 -7.97
C GLN A 12 -1.36 12.87 -6.66
N LEU A 13 -1.12 13.99 -6.00
CA LEU A 13 -0.39 14.03 -4.73
C LEU A 13 -1.17 13.36 -3.61
N SER A 14 -2.50 13.46 -3.57
CA SER A 14 -3.33 12.84 -2.53
C SER A 14 -3.20 11.31 -2.47
N GLY A 15 -2.86 10.65 -3.58
CA GLY A 15 -2.64 9.21 -3.66
C GLY A 15 -1.26 8.74 -3.18
N MET A 16 -0.33 9.64 -2.88
CA MET A 16 1.04 9.25 -2.52
C MET A 16 1.12 8.51 -1.17
N LYS A 17 2.11 7.63 -1.04
CA LYS A 17 2.34 6.85 0.19
C LYS A 17 2.53 7.72 1.43
N LYS A 18 3.14 8.89 1.28
CA LYS A 18 3.30 9.86 2.40
C LYS A 18 1.95 10.37 2.90
N ILE A 19 1.02 10.67 2.01
CA ILE A 19 -0.33 11.10 2.42
C ILE A 19 -1.06 9.95 3.12
N GLN A 20 -0.96 8.72 2.60
CA GLN A 20 -1.52 7.54 3.25
C GLN A 20 -0.95 7.38 4.67
N GLN A 21 0.37 7.52 4.86
CA GLN A 21 1.02 7.46 6.17
C GLN A 21 0.53 8.55 7.11
N VAL A 22 0.37 9.79 6.63
CA VAL A 22 -0.15 10.90 7.45
C VAL A 22 -1.59 10.61 7.89
N LEU A 23 -2.42 10.04 7.03
CA LEU A 23 -3.81 9.68 7.34
C LEU A 23 -3.94 8.49 8.31
N THR A 24 -2.86 7.76 8.62
CA THR A 24 -2.90 6.78 9.72
C THR A 24 -2.84 7.41 11.11
N LYS A 25 -2.54 8.71 11.20
CA LYS A 25 -2.51 9.44 12.46
C LYS A 25 -3.94 9.84 12.84
N LYS A 26 -4.36 9.44 14.06
CA LYS A 26 -5.73 9.64 14.55
C LYS A 26 -6.18 11.10 14.52
N GLU A 27 -5.28 12.00 14.93
CA GLU A 27 -5.51 13.43 14.98
C GLU A 27 -5.74 14.03 13.59
N VAL A 28 -5.03 13.55 12.56
CA VAL A 28 -5.20 14.00 11.18
C VAL A 28 -6.47 13.40 10.57
N LEU A 29 -6.72 12.12 10.81
CA LEU A 29 -7.91 11.45 10.27
C LEU A 29 -9.21 12.07 10.83
N ALA A 30 -9.18 12.59 12.06
CA ALA A 30 -10.32 13.24 12.69
C ALA A 30 -10.78 14.53 11.97
N ASP A 31 -9.91 15.16 11.17
CA ASP A 31 -10.28 16.33 10.37
C ASP A 31 -11.18 15.97 9.17
N PHE A 32 -11.19 14.70 8.77
CA PHE A 32 -11.89 14.22 7.56
C PHE A 32 -13.12 13.35 7.86
N VAL A 33 -13.13 12.66 9.00
CA VAL A 33 -14.20 11.70 9.34
C VAL A 33 -14.56 11.76 10.81
N SER A 34 -15.77 11.31 11.16
CA SER A 34 -16.20 11.24 12.56
C SER A 34 -15.32 10.30 13.39
N ALA A 35 -15.32 10.48 14.72
CA ALA A 35 -14.54 9.65 15.65
C ALA A 35 -14.91 8.15 15.55
N GLU A 36 -16.17 7.83 15.28
CA GLU A 36 -16.63 6.46 15.09
C GLU A 36 -15.99 5.84 13.83
N ILE A 37 -16.05 6.54 12.69
CA ILE A 37 -15.47 6.11 11.41
C ILE A 37 -13.95 6.02 11.53
N SER A 38 -13.30 7.01 12.14
CA SER A 38 -11.87 7.01 12.41
C SER A 38 -11.45 5.76 13.21
N GLY A 39 -12.19 5.43 14.28
CA GLY A 39 -11.92 4.24 15.08
C GLY A 39 -12.08 2.92 14.30
N ARG A 40 -12.95 2.86 13.31
CA ARG A 40 -13.08 1.70 12.41
C ARG A 40 -11.91 1.61 11.43
N PHE A 41 -11.53 2.72 10.80
CA PHE A 41 -10.42 2.76 9.83
C PHE A 41 -9.09 2.39 10.46
N LEU A 42 -8.78 2.96 11.62
CA LEU A 42 -7.50 2.70 12.31
C LEU A 42 -7.30 1.23 12.71
N LYS A 43 -8.38 0.46 12.85
CA LYS A 43 -8.30 -1.01 13.09
C LYS A 43 -7.92 -1.80 11.85
N THR A 44 -8.11 -1.23 10.66
CA THR A 44 -7.87 -1.91 9.38
C THR A 44 -6.62 -1.41 8.67
N PHE A 45 -6.07 -0.28 9.09
CA PHE A 45 -4.87 0.27 8.48
C PHE A 45 -3.63 -0.53 8.89
N ALA A 46 -2.79 -0.88 7.92
CA ALA A 46 -1.44 -1.33 8.22
C ALA A 46 -0.64 -0.17 8.84
N LYS A 47 0.24 -0.47 9.78
CA LYS A 47 1.12 0.54 10.37
C LYS A 47 2.08 1.07 9.32
N MET A 48 2.23 2.38 9.30
CA MET A 48 3.08 3.09 8.35
C MET A 48 3.93 4.13 9.08
N HIS A 49 5.23 4.09 8.84
CA HIS A 49 6.21 5.00 9.42
C HIS A 49 7.09 5.54 8.32
N THR A 50 7.59 6.77 8.46
CA THR A 50 8.73 7.19 7.67
C THR A 50 10.00 6.54 8.21
N LEU A 51 11.01 6.38 7.37
CA LEU A 51 12.24 5.74 7.80
C LEU A 51 12.95 6.55 8.91
N ASP A 52 12.86 7.88 8.87
CA ASP A 52 13.43 8.75 9.91
C ASP A 52 12.64 8.68 11.25
N GLU A 53 11.34 8.41 11.23
CA GLU A 53 10.57 8.19 12.46
C GLU A 53 11.08 6.96 13.23
N ILE A 54 11.39 5.87 12.54
CA ILE A 54 11.93 4.66 13.18
C ILE A 54 13.34 4.88 13.72
N ILE A 55 14.18 5.57 12.96
CA ILE A 55 15.56 5.85 13.33
C ILE A 55 15.66 6.74 14.57
N ASN A 56 14.69 7.62 14.78
CA ASN A 56 14.71 8.63 15.84
C ASN A 56 13.74 8.35 16.99
N THR A 57 13.14 7.15 17.08
CA THR A 57 12.23 6.83 18.18
C THR A 57 13.02 6.68 19.49
N PRO A 58 12.65 7.39 20.59
CA PRO A 58 13.35 7.28 21.87
C PRO A 58 13.32 5.88 22.48
N GLU A 59 12.35 5.05 22.06
CA GLU A 59 12.18 3.68 22.51
C GLU A 59 13.13 2.71 21.80
N CYS A 60 13.81 3.15 20.75
CA CYS A 60 14.75 2.34 20.00
C CYS A 60 16.18 2.64 20.52
N GLU A 61 16.58 2.00 21.62
CA GLU A 61 17.98 2.04 22.11
C GLU A 61 18.97 1.40 21.10
N VAL A 62 18.44 0.80 20.06
CA VAL A 62 19.18 0.14 18.97
C VAL A 62 19.11 0.98 17.69
N SER A 63 20.13 0.88 16.87
CA SER A 63 20.13 1.56 15.56
C SER A 63 18.98 1.03 14.67
N ALA A 64 18.49 1.86 13.74
CA ALA A 64 17.47 1.42 12.77
C ALA A 64 17.90 0.18 11.99
N ALA A 65 19.19 0.08 11.66
CA ALA A 65 19.74 -1.09 10.97
C ALA A 65 19.61 -2.35 11.84
N GLU A 66 19.88 -2.23 13.12
CA GLU A 66 19.76 -3.35 14.05
C GLU A 66 18.30 -3.74 14.28
N TRP A 67 17.39 -2.77 14.44
CA TRP A 67 15.97 -3.05 14.53
C TRP A 67 15.45 -3.72 13.26
N LEU A 68 15.76 -3.17 12.08
CA LEU A 68 15.37 -3.73 10.80
C LEU A 68 15.99 -5.10 10.52
N SER A 69 17.19 -5.40 11.04
CA SER A 69 17.80 -6.73 10.88
C SER A 69 16.92 -7.85 11.47
N LYS A 70 16.11 -7.52 12.48
CA LYS A 70 15.20 -8.47 13.15
C LYS A 70 13.77 -8.43 12.58
N HIS A 71 13.38 -7.34 11.91
CA HIS A 71 11.99 -7.08 11.53
C HIS A 71 11.78 -6.84 10.03
N ALA A 72 12.82 -6.85 9.20
CA ALA A 72 12.71 -6.53 7.78
C ALA A 72 11.71 -7.41 7.02
N ASP A 73 11.53 -8.66 7.44
CA ASP A 73 10.58 -9.58 6.81
C ASP A 73 9.12 -9.25 7.10
N ASP A 74 8.84 -8.50 8.16
CA ASP A 74 7.50 -8.07 8.55
C ASP A 74 7.08 -6.76 7.87
N TYR A 75 7.99 -6.14 7.12
CA TYR A 75 7.76 -4.83 6.50
C TYR A 75 8.08 -4.82 5.01
N VAL A 76 7.55 -3.79 4.35
CA VAL A 76 7.91 -3.40 2.99
C VAL A 76 8.33 -1.94 3.00
N LEU A 77 9.47 -1.63 2.41
CA LEU A 77 9.95 -0.27 2.24
C LEU A 77 9.53 0.26 0.87
N LYS A 78 8.80 1.35 0.86
CA LYS A 78 8.19 1.95 -0.34
C LYS A 78 8.74 3.35 -0.60
N PRO A 79 9.37 3.62 -1.75
CA PRO A 79 9.68 4.97 -2.18
C PRO A 79 8.41 5.70 -2.64
N GLN A 80 8.48 7.03 -2.79
CA GLN A 80 7.41 7.85 -3.38
C GLN A 80 7.43 7.73 -4.92
N ARG A 81 7.22 6.49 -5.41
CA ARG A 81 7.14 6.19 -6.84
C ARG A 81 5.86 5.45 -7.12
N GLU A 82 5.27 5.75 -8.26
CA GLU A 82 4.12 5.01 -8.78
C GLU A 82 4.58 3.75 -9.54
N GLY A 83 3.64 2.80 -9.70
CA GLY A 83 3.88 1.54 -10.39
C GLY A 83 4.43 0.43 -9.49
N GLY A 84 4.44 -0.79 -10.02
CA GLY A 84 5.00 -1.97 -9.36
C GLY A 84 6.51 -2.08 -9.55
N GLY A 85 7.16 -2.95 -8.75
CA GLY A 85 8.58 -3.27 -8.89
C GLY A 85 9.53 -2.26 -8.23
N ASN A 86 9.02 -1.27 -7.48
CA ASN A 86 9.83 -0.29 -6.77
C ASN A 86 9.92 -0.54 -5.26
N ASN A 87 9.31 -1.62 -4.77
CA ASN A 87 9.28 -1.95 -3.36
C ASN A 87 10.49 -2.79 -2.96
N TYR A 88 10.94 -2.61 -1.73
CA TYR A 88 12.04 -3.38 -1.14
C TYR A 88 11.51 -4.27 -0.03
N PHE A 89 11.95 -5.52 0.03
CA PHE A 89 11.48 -6.55 0.95
C PHE A 89 12.66 -7.23 1.65
N GLY A 90 12.48 -7.63 2.91
CA GLY A 90 13.44 -8.44 3.65
C GLY A 90 14.87 -7.90 3.56
N SER A 91 15.80 -8.73 3.13
CA SER A 91 17.23 -8.39 3.02
C SER A 91 17.53 -7.21 2.08
N ASP A 92 16.65 -6.91 1.12
CA ASP A 92 16.88 -5.80 0.19
C ASP A 92 16.65 -4.43 0.87
N ILE A 93 15.80 -4.38 1.90
CA ILE A 93 15.69 -3.20 2.77
C ILE A 93 17.05 -2.93 3.44
N LEU A 94 17.67 -3.98 3.99
CA LEU A 94 18.95 -3.85 4.71
C LEU A 94 20.10 -3.42 3.79
N LYS A 95 20.11 -3.91 2.55
CA LYS A 95 21.12 -3.50 1.54
C LYS A 95 20.94 -2.05 1.10
N LEU A 96 19.68 -1.60 0.99
CA LEU A 96 19.37 -0.24 0.56
C LEU A 96 19.64 0.80 1.65
N LEU A 97 19.35 0.47 2.92
CA LEU A 97 19.38 1.40 4.05
C LEU A 97 20.64 2.27 4.14
N PRO A 98 21.86 1.70 4.04
CA PRO A 98 23.08 2.50 4.12
C PRO A 98 23.30 3.43 2.92
N THR A 99 22.56 3.27 1.84
CA THR A 99 22.68 4.11 0.63
C THR A 99 21.71 5.30 0.65
N ILE A 100 20.71 5.29 1.53
CA ILE A 100 19.71 6.36 1.63
C ILE A 100 20.30 7.52 2.43
N LYS A 101 20.38 8.67 1.79
CA LYS A 101 20.84 9.90 2.45
C LYS A 101 19.82 10.33 3.51
N LYS A 102 20.31 11.01 4.55
CA LYS A 102 19.47 11.46 5.68
C LYS A 102 18.27 12.31 5.22
N GLU A 103 18.49 13.16 4.22
CA GLU A 103 17.46 14.04 3.65
C GLU A 103 16.37 13.25 2.91
N GLU A 104 16.74 12.08 2.36
CA GLU A 104 15.83 11.21 1.58
C GLU A 104 15.02 10.26 2.44
N GLN A 105 15.40 10.04 3.69
CA GLN A 105 14.74 9.08 4.60
C GLN A 105 13.25 9.38 4.80
N LYS A 106 12.87 10.66 4.79
CA LYS A 106 11.46 11.10 4.88
C LYS A 106 10.60 10.72 3.68
N ALA A 107 11.23 10.42 2.55
CA ALA A 107 10.55 10.00 1.33
C ALA A 107 10.27 8.49 1.28
N TYR A 108 10.87 7.72 2.16
CA TYR A 108 10.63 6.28 2.25
C TYR A 108 9.62 5.96 3.35
N ILE A 109 8.64 5.14 2.99
CA ILE A 109 7.62 4.66 3.93
C ILE A 109 7.87 3.20 4.22
N LEU A 110 8.12 2.89 5.48
CA LEU A 110 8.14 1.54 6.00
C LEU A 110 6.71 1.16 6.40
N MET A 111 6.15 0.19 5.71
CA MET A 111 4.77 -0.25 5.89
C MET A 111 4.75 -1.70 6.36
N GLU A 112 3.98 -1.99 7.40
CA GLU A 112 3.75 -3.35 7.88
C GLU A 112 3.14 -4.22 6.77
N LYS A 113 3.66 -5.44 6.58
CA LYS A 113 3.11 -6.39 5.62
C LYS A 113 1.78 -6.94 6.11
N ILE A 114 0.78 -6.87 5.25
CA ILE A 114 -0.53 -7.45 5.54
C ILE A 114 -0.40 -8.98 5.49
N GLN A 115 -0.76 -9.64 6.59
CA GLN A 115 -0.78 -11.10 6.70
C GLN A 115 -2.08 -11.63 6.10
N ALA A 116 -2.12 -11.74 4.77
CA ALA A 116 -3.29 -12.25 4.05
C ALA A 116 -3.47 -13.75 4.30
N VAL A 117 -4.73 -14.18 4.44
CA VAL A 117 -5.08 -15.61 4.59
C VAL A 117 -4.90 -16.31 3.25
N PRO A 118 -4.05 -17.35 3.19
CA PRO A 118 -3.87 -18.12 1.96
C PRO A 118 -5.10 -18.98 1.64
N HIS A 119 -5.35 -19.17 0.34
CA HIS A 119 -6.40 -20.06 -0.15
C HIS A 119 -5.96 -20.75 -1.45
N SER A 120 -6.57 -21.88 -1.76
CA SER A 120 -6.38 -22.56 -3.02
C SER A 120 -7.13 -21.81 -4.14
N SER A 121 -6.48 -21.54 -5.26
CA SER A 121 -7.10 -20.90 -6.41
C SER A 121 -6.59 -21.51 -7.72
N LEU A 122 -7.50 -21.74 -8.64
CA LEU A 122 -7.16 -22.11 -10.01
C LEU A 122 -6.70 -20.85 -10.74
N GLN A 123 -5.49 -20.91 -11.27
CA GLN A 123 -4.89 -19.82 -12.04
C GLN A 123 -4.57 -20.32 -13.46
N VAL A 124 -4.77 -19.47 -14.46
CA VAL A 124 -4.32 -19.75 -15.82
C VAL A 124 -3.03 -18.97 -16.06
N VAL A 125 -1.93 -19.69 -16.15
CA VAL A 125 -0.59 -19.11 -16.36
C VAL A 125 -0.05 -19.66 -17.67
N ASN A 126 0.28 -18.80 -18.61
CA ASN A 126 0.78 -19.17 -19.95
C ASN A 126 -0.11 -20.20 -20.68
N GLY A 127 -1.44 -20.08 -20.53
CA GLY A 127 -2.42 -20.97 -21.15
C GLY A 127 -2.60 -22.32 -20.43
N GLN A 128 -1.92 -22.55 -19.32
CA GLN A 128 -2.07 -23.75 -18.50
C GLN A 128 -2.82 -23.44 -17.20
N ALA A 129 -3.76 -24.31 -16.85
CA ALA A 129 -4.52 -24.18 -15.61
C ALA A 129 -3.80 -24.90 -14.47
N GLU A 130 -3.44 -24.16 -13.43
CA GLU A 130 -2.72 -24.67 -12.27
C GLU A 130 -3.47 -24.29 -10.98
N THR A 131 -3.56 -25.22 -10.04
CA THR A 131 -4.07 -24.93 -8.70
C THR A 131 -2.91 -24.53 -7.79
N LEU A 132 -2.93 -23.29 -7.34
CA LEU A 132 -1.86 -22.68 -6.54
C LEU A 132 -2.37 -22.26 -5.16
N ASN A 133 -1.45 -22.22 -4.19
CA ASN A 133 -1.68 -21.57 -2.91
C ASN A 133 -1.51 -20.04 -3.09
N CYS A 134 -2.61 -19.32 -3.00
CA CYS A 134 -2.73 -17.92 -3.39
C CYS A 134 -3.13 -17.02 -2.22
N VAL A 135 -2.94 -15.73 -2.42
CA VAL A 135 -3.55 -14.65 -1.64
C VAL A 135 -4.28 -13.71 -2.57
N SER A 136 -5.42 -13.17 -2.10
CA SER A 136 -6.23 -12.23 -2.88
C SER A 136 -6.32 -10.87 -2.21
N GLU A 137 -6.30 -9.84 -3.04
CA GLU A 137 -6.58 -8.46 -2.67
C GLU A 137 -7.91 -8.04 -3.31
N ILE A 138 -8.82 -7.52 -2.50
CA ILE A 138 -10.09 -6.96 -2.95
C ILE A 138 -9.97 -5.44 -2.92
N GLY A 139 -9.86 -4.83 -4.10
CA GLY A 139 -9.87 -3.38 -4.27
C GLY A 139 -11.30 -2.88 -4.43
N ARG A 140 -11.70 -1.88 -3.64
CA ARG A 140 -12.94 -1.10 -3.86
C ARG A 140 -12.57 0.19 -4.57
N PHE A 141 -13.35 0.56 -5.56
CA PHE A 141 -13.14 1.77 -6.34
C PHE A 141 -14.18 2.81 -6.02
N GLY A 142 -13.74 4.06 -5.83
CA GLY A 142 -14.60 5.23 -5.77
C GLY A 142 -14.41 6.10 -6.99
N ILE A 143 -15.47 6.76 -7.43
CA ILE A 143 -15.43 7.83 -8.41
C ILE A 143 -15.79 9.13 -7.69
N CYS A 144 -14.88 10.09 -7.74
CA CYS A 144 -15.14 11.44 -7.25
C CYS A 144 -14.99 12.44 -8.40
N PHE A 145 -16.06 13.20 -8.65
CA PHE A 145 -16.01 14.33 -9.58
C PHE A 145 -16.31 15.62 -8.82
N ALA A 146 -15.40 16.57 -8.92
CA ALA A 146 -15.54 17.88 -8.31
C ALA A 146 -15.37 18.98 -9.37
N GLU A 147 -16.13 20.04 -9.23
CA GLU A 147 -16.09 21.23 -10.09
C GLU A 147 -16.08 22.47 -9.22
N ASN A 148 -15.13 23.38 -9.47
CA ASN A 148 -14.97 24.62 -8.71
C ASN A 148 -14.87 24.41 -7.17
N GLY A 149 -14.21 23.32 -6.75
CA GLY A 149 -14.05 22.97 -5.33
C GLY A 149 -15.27 22.29 -4.70
N GLU A 150 -16.33 22.06 -5.47
CA GLU A 150 -17.56 21.43 -5.00
C GLU A 150 -17.68 20.00 -5.55
N VAL A 151 -17.88 19.03 -4.65
CA VAL A 151 -18.06 17.62 -5.04
C VAL A 151 -19.46 17.45 -5.67
N LYS A 152 -19.50 17.12 -6.95
CA LYS A 152 -20.73 16.87 -7.72
C LYS A 152 -21.14 15.40 -7.67
N ASN A 153 -20.17 14.49 -7.69
CA ASN A 153 -20.42 13.05 -7.59
C ASN A 153 -19.37 12.41 -6.68
N ASN A 154 -19.82 11.51 -5.81
CA ASN A 154 -18.97 10.64 -5.01
C ASN A 154 -19.66 9.27 -4.93
N LEU A 155 -19.22 8.33 -5.75
CA LEU A 155 -19.93 7.09 -6.03
C LEU A 155 -19.02 5.88 -5.77
N ASP A 156 -19.61 4.78 -5.32
CA ASP A 156 -18.98 3.48 -5.33
C ASP A 156 -18.99 2.93 -6.78
N ALA A 157 -17.82 2.65 -7.31
CA ALA A 157 -17.62 2.15 -8.68
C ALA A 157 -17.41 0.62 -8.73
N GLY A 158 -17.66 -0.06 -7.62
CA GLY A 158 -17.56 -1.51 -7.56
C GLY A 158 -16.22 -2.01 -7.02
N TYR A 159 -15.84 -3.23 -7.39
CA TYR A 159 -14.64 -3.89 -6.86
C TYR A 159 -13.89 -4.66 -7.93
N LEU A 160 -12.62 -4.93 -7.62
CA LEU A 160 -11.73 -5.78 -8.40
C LEU A 160 -11.03 -6.75 -7.46
N VAL A 161 -10.86 -7.99 -7.87
CA VAL A 161 -10.08 -8.99 -7.13
C VAL A 161 -8.80 -9.27 -7.89
N ARG A 162 -7.65 -9.10 -7.22
CA ARG A 162 -6.34 -9.49 -7.73
C ARG A 162 -5.82 -10.66 -6.90
N THR A 163 -5.49 -11.74 -7.57
CA THR A 163 -5.02 -12.97 -6.93
C THR A 163 -3.62 -13.30 -7.44
N LYS A 164 -2.73 -13.64 -6.53
CA LYS A 164 -1.35 -14.02 -6.82
C LYS A 164 -0.92 -15.21 -6.00
N ALA A 165 0.10 -15.92 -6.43
CA ALA A 165 0.73 -16.95 -5.62
C ALA A 165 1.28 -16.34 -4.31
N LYS A 166 1.14 -17.05 -3.21
CA LYS A 166 1.52 -16.58 -1.85
C LYS A 166 2.98 -16.15 -1.75
N ASN A 167 3.87 -16.82 -2.49
CA ASN A 167 5.31 -16.56 -2.49
C ASN A 167 5.74 -15.37 -3.38
N VAL A 168 4.79 -14.73 -4.07
CA VAL A 168 5.06 -13.56 -4.92
C VAL A 168 4.82 -12.29 -4.10
N ASN A 169 5.84 -11.43 -4.01
CA ASN A 169 5.75 -10.18 -3.24
C ASN A 169 4.94 -9.10 -3.95
N GLU A 170 5.11 -8.97 -5.27
CA GLU A 170 4.43 -7.94 -6.07
C GLU A 170 3.01 -8.38 -6.47
N GLY A 171 2.12 -7.39 -6.69
CA GLY A 171 0.69 -7.64 -6.99
C GLY A 171 0.22 -7.05 -8.32
N GLY A 172 1.13 -6.55 -9.15
CA GLY A 172 0.78 -5.92 -10.42
C GLY A 172 0.26 -6.91 -11.46
N VAL A 173 -0.98 -6.75 -11.91
CA VAL A 173 -1.58 -7.59 -12.96
C VAL A 173 -0.91 -7.33 -14.30
N CYS A 174 -0.74 -6.07 -14.69
CA CYS A 174 -0.09 -5.71 -15.95
C CYS A 174 1.39 -6.13 -16.04
N ALA A 175 2.04 -6.30 -14.88
CA ALA A 175 3.41 -6.79 -14.78
C ALA A 175 3.50 -8.33 -14.70
N GLY A 176 2.37 -9.03 -14.75
CA GLY A 176 2.33 -10.50 -14.73
C GLY A 176 2.50 -11.15 -13.35
N PHE A 177 2.46 -10.38 -12.25
CA PHE A 177 2.60 -10.91 -10.89
C PHE A 177 1.30 -11.45 -10.31
N ALA A 178 0.16 -10.94 -10.77
CA ALA A 178 -1.17 -11.34 -10.32
C ALA A 178 -2.11 -11.49 -11.51
N CYS A 179 -3.21 -12.18 -11.31
CA CYS A 179 -4.31 -12.23 -12.27
C CYS A 179 -5.58 -11.60 -11.68
N LEU A 180 -6.51 -11.23 -12.57
CA LEU A 180 -7.86 -10.86 -12.17
C LEU A 180 -8.64 -12.11 -11.80
N ASN A 181 -9.41 -12.02 -10.71
CA ASN A 181 -10.23 -13.10 -10.22
C ASN A 181 -11.62 -12.60 -9.85
N THR A 182 -12.47 -13.47 -9.41
CA THR A 182 -13.82 -13.15 -8.91
C THR A 182 -14.05 -13.78 -7.56
N ILE A 183 -14.99 -13.23 -6.80
CA ILE A 183 -15.40 -13.80 -5.52
C ILE A 183 -16.44 -14.88 -5.82
N ALA A 184 -16.15 -16.12 -5.42
CA ALA A 184 -17.15 -17.17 -5.34
C ALA A 184 -17.82 -17.11 -3.95
N ARG A 185 -19.13 -17.09 -3.94
CA ARG A 185 -19.92 -17.20 -2.71
C ARG A 185 -20.51 -18.61 -2.67
N PHE A 186 -20.22 -19.30 -1.60
CA PHE A 186 -20.82 -20.59 -1.30
C PHE A 186 -21.88 -20.34 -0.23
N ASP A 187 -23.12 -20.72 -0.54
CA ASP A 187 -24.25 -20.67 0.40
C ASP A 187 -24.18 -21.86 1.35
#